data_a77c118c796cdbce95ef4692cef83235
#
_entry.id   a77c118c796cdbce95ef4692cef83235
#
_cell.length_a   1.000
_cell.length_b   1.000
_cell.length_c   1.000
_cell.angle_alpha   90.00
_cell.angle_beta   90.00
_cell.angle_gamma   90.00
#
_symmetry.space_group_name_H-M   'P 1'
#
loop_
_entity.id
_entity.type
_entity.pdbx_description
1 polymer ?
#
loop_
_entity_poly.entity_id
_entity_poly.type
_entity_poly.pdbx_seq_one_letter_code
_entity_poly.pdbx_strand_id
1 'polypeptide(L)'
;MKERWRKFLIWLANFLGPKLDKYRTPEEPVVPEIFLPETEADLVWLLKKLPETVLKKVDRQKIMMAMTFSRKKVRDVMLKREKITFVHINDFMGPLMLDKLYQSGYAHFPVIDEKGGIAGVIHTSSLNSLKIKDTDRAASFLNHEVYYMRDDYSLAQAMAAFIRTNSYFFMVVNYGGQIVGLITFEALVEKLLGELPEDDFTADDNLMAVAKR
;
A
#
# COMPACT_ATOMS: atom_id res chain seq x y z
N MET A 1 41.10 -8.49 -55.80
CA MET A 1 41.24 -8.01 -54.40
C MET A 1 40.05 -8.41 -53.51
N LYS A 2 38.80 -8.37 -53.96
CA LYS A 2 37.58 -8.63 -53.17
C LYS A 2 37.43 -10.09 -52.68
N GLU A 3 37.86 -11.09 -53.43
CA GLU A 3 37.72 -12.50 -53.05
C GLU A 3 38.63 -12.95 -51.89
N ARG A 4 39.84 -12.41 -51.83
CA ARG A 4 40.80 -12.72 -50.76
C ARG A 4 40.33 -12.18 -49.40
N TRP A 5 39.72 -11.00 -49.43
CA TRP A 5 39.11 -10.37 -48.23
C TRP A 5 37.88 -11.16 -47.73
N ARG A 6 37.08 -11.69 -48.65
CA ARG A 6 35.91 -12.49 -48.30
C ARG A 6 36.32 -13.81 -47.65
N LYS A 7 37.33 -14.48 -48.17
CA LYS A 7 37.87 -15.70 -47.58
C LYS A 7 38.51 -15.44 -46.21
N PHE A 8 39.19 -14.32 -46.04
CA PHE A 8 39.77 -13.90 -44.76
C PHE A 8 38.67 -13.60 -43.73
N LEU A 9 37.61 -12.91 -44.07
CA LEU A 9 36.49 -12.63 -43.17
C LEU A 9 35.76 -13.92 -42.75
N ILE A 10 35.57 -14.87 -43.67
CA ILE A 10 34.95 -16.14 -43.35
C ILE A 10 35.85 -16.95 -42.40
N TRP A 11 37.15 -16.97 -42.67
CA TRP A 11 38.11 -17.63 -41.78
C TRP A 11 38.15 -17.00 -40.40
N LEU A 12 38.13 -15.68 -40.33
CA LEU A 12 38.11 -14.91 -39.09
C LEU A 12 36.80 -15.16 -38.28
N ALA A 13 35.67 -15.21 -38.95
CA ALA A 13 34.38 -15.55 -38.35
C ALA A 13 34.37 -16.95 -37.77
N ASN A 14 34.92 -17.94 -38.52
CA ASN A 14 35.02 -19.31 -38.05
C ASN A 14 36.06 -19.51 -36.93
N PHE A 15 37.08 -18.67 -36.86
CA PHE A 15 38.11 -18.72 -35.82
C PHE A 15 37.68 -18.03 -34.52
N LEU A 16 36.97 -16.92 -34.65
CA LEU A 16 36.51 -16.11 -33.49
C LEU A 16 35.13 -16.53 -32.99
N GLY A 17 34.29 -17.10 -33.85
CA GLY A 17 32.94 -17.52 -33.51
C GLY A 17 32.86 -18.34 -32.22
N PRO A 18 33.59 -19.47 -32.11
CA PRO A 18 33.54 -20.29 -30.89
C PRO A 18 34.11 -19.61 -29.63
N LYS A 19 34.99 -18.62 -29.80
CA LYS A 19 35.58 -17.86 -28.68
C LYS A 19 34.67 -16.73 -28.23
N LEU A 20 33.85 -16.18 -29.13
CA LEU A 20 32.88 -15.13 -28.83
C LEU A 20 31.57 -15.69 -28.24
N ASP A 21 31.24 -16.96 -28.48
CA ASP A 21 30.09 -17.63 -27.86
C ASP A 21 30.20 -17.68 -26.34
N LYS A 22 31.39 -17.61 -25.76
CA LYS A 22 31.62 -17.50 -24.32
C LYS A 22 31.20 -16.13 -23.73
N TYR A 23 31.09 -15.13 -24.58
CA TYR A 23 30.69 -13.75 -24.20
C TYR A 23 29.33 -13.36 -24.77
N ARG A 24 28.62 -14.32 -25.37
CA ARG A 24 27.21 -14.12 -25.70
C ARG A 24 26.46 -13.86 -24.39
N THR A 25 25.91 -12.67 -24.28
CA THR A 25 24.87 -12.40 -23.27
C THR A 25 23.82 -13.51 -23.39
N PRO A 26 23.28 -14.02 -22.28
CA PRO A 26 22.19 -14.97 -22.34
C PRO A 26 21.20 -14.48 -23.39
N GLU A 27 20.92 -15.30 -24.41
CA GLU A 27 19.91 -14.93 -25.42
C GLU A 27 18.67 -14.48 -24.65
N GLU A 28 18.22 -13.28 -24.96
CA GLU A 28 16.88 -12.87 -24.50
C GLU A 28 15.95 -14.02 -24.86
N PRO A 29 15.18 -14.56 -23.91
CA PRO A 29 14.35 -15.71 -24.18
C PRO A 29 13.54 -15.38 -25.45
N VAL A 30 13.74 -16.17 -26.52
CA VAL A 30 12.97 -16.05 -27.75
C VAL A 30 11.53 -16.31 -27.33
N VAL A 31 10.80 -15.26 -27.04
CA VAL A 31 9.36 -15.31 -26.82
C VAL A 31 8.82 -15.75 -28.18
N PRO A 32 8.25 -16.95 -28.29
CA PRO A 32 7.71 -17.37 -29.56
C PRO A 32 6.74 -16.30 -30.03
N GLU A 33 6.88 -15.83 -31.25
CA GLU A 33 6.11 -14.77 -31.91
C GLU A 33 4.57 -14.98 -31.89
N ILE A 34 4.12 -16.06 -31.25
CA ILE A 34 2.77 -16.62 -31.33
C ILE A 34 1.75 -15.89 -30.43
N PHE A 35 2.17 -15.16 -29.40
CA PHE A 35 1.24 -14.44 -28.54
C PHE A 35 1.90 -13.24 -27.85
N LEU A 36 1.82 -12.09 -28.50
CA LEU A 36 2.12 -10.80 -27.84
C LEU A 36 0.81 -10.23 -27.29
N PRO A 37 0.69 -9.96 -26.00
CA PRO A 37 -0.50 -9.33 -25.44
C PRO A 37 -0.63 -7.90 -25.98
N GLU A 38 -1.70 -7.62 -26.72
CA GLU A 38 -2.00 -6.30 -27.25
C GLU A 38 -2.88 -5.48 -26.32
N THR A 39 -3.59 -6.17 -25.43
CA THR A 39 -4.49 -5.56 -24.46
C THR A 39 -4.16 -5.99 -23.03
N GLU A 40 -4.63 -5.20 -22.06
CA GLU A 40 -4.51 -5.60 -20.67
C GLU A 40 -5.25 -6.91 -20.35
N ALA A 41 -6.37 -7.17 -21.04
CA ALA A 41 -7.10 -8.43 -20.90
C ALA A 41 -6.24 -9.63 -21.33
N ASP A 42 -5.45 -9.47 -22.40
CA ASP A 42 -4.53 -10.48 -22.90
C ASP A 42 -3.41 -10.73 -21.88
N LEU A 43 -2.89 -9.65 -21.28
CA LEU A 43 -1.88 -9.76 -20.23
C LEU A 43 -2.41 -10.49 -19.00
N VAL A 44 -3.62 -10.17 -18.56
CA VAL A 44 -4.29 -10.86 -17.44
C VAL A 44 -4.51 -12.34 -17.79
N TRP A 45 -4.93 -12.63 -19.02
CA TRP A 45 -5.10 -14.00 -19.49
C TRP A 45 -3.77 -14.76 -19.49
N LEU A 46 -2.70 -14.16 -20.01
CA LEU A 46 -1.36 -14.74 -20.00
C LEU A 46 -0.90 -15.03 -18.57
N LEU A 47 -1.00 -14.06 -17.67
CA LEU A 47 -0.65 -14.24 -16.26
C LEU A 47 -1.38 -15.42 -15.61
N LYS A 48 -2.67 -15.61 -15.94
CA LYS A 48 -3.47 -16.74 -15.43
C LYS A 48 -3.01 -18.08 -15.97
N LYS A 49 -2.45 -18.12 -17.18
CA LYS A 49 -2.02 -19.35 -17.87
C LYS A 49 -0.60 -19.77 -17.55
N LEU A 50 0.24 -18.88 -17.01
CA LEU A 50 1.59 -19.23 -16.62
C LEU A 50 1.58 -20.35 -15.57
N PRO A 51 2.42 -21.40 -15.73
CA PRO A 51 2.55 -22.45 -14.73
C PRO A 51 3.20 -21.91 -13.44
N GLU A 52 2.92 -22.54 -12.31
CA GLU A 52 3.47 -22.12 -11.00
C GLU A 52 5.00 -22.23 -10.91
N THR A 53 5.61 -23.04 -11.78
CA THR A 53 7.07 -23.11 -11.93
C THR A 53 7.70 -21.84 -12.46
N VAL A 54 6.94 -21.04 -13.22
CA VAL A 54 7.38 -19.75 -13.79
C VAL A 54 6.95 -18.59 -12.91
N LEU A 55 5.70 -18.60 -12.42
CA LEU A 55 5.14 -17.53 -11.58
C LEU A 55 4.23 -18.13 -10.51
N LYS A 56 4.64 -18.01 -9.26
CA LYS A 56 3.87 -18.50 -8.12
C LYS A 56 2.50 -17.81 -8.06
N LYS A 57 1.49 -18.54 -7.57
CA LYS A 57 0.11 -18.03 -7.45
C LYS A 57 0.03 -16.71 -6.68
N VAL A 58 0.80 -16.59 -5.60
CA VAL A 58 0.84 -15.38 -4.76
C VAL A 58 1.37 -14.17 -5.53
N ASP A 59 2.48 -14.34 -6.27
CA ASP A 59 3.09 -13.25 -7.03
C ASP A 59 2.20 -12.84 -8.20
N ARG A 60 1.53 -13.79 -8.84
CA ARG A 60 0.52 -13.54 -9.88
C ARG A 60 -0.62 -12.67 -9.35
N GLN A 61 -1.13 -12.98 -8.15
CA GLN A 61 -2.18 -12.18 -7.51
C GLN A 61 -1.71 -10.75 -7.25
N LYS A 62 -0.51 -10.57 -6.72
CA LYS A 62 0.09 -9.24 -6.48
C LYS A 62 0.20 -8.42 -7.76
N ILE A 63 0.70 -9.01 -8.85
CA ILE A 63 0.79 -8.34 -10.15
C ILE A 63 -0.60 -7.90 -10.63
N MET A 64 -1.59 -8.79 -10.56
CA MET A 64 -2.97 -8.46 -10.97
C MET A 64 -3.59 -7.35 -10.11
N MET A 65 -3.31 -7.33 -8.80
CA MET A 65 -3.75 -6.26 -7.91
C MET A 65 -3.10 -4.92 -8.28
N ALA A 66 -1.78 -4.92 -8.52
CA ALA A 66 -1.03 -3.73 -8.93
C ALA A 66 -1.56 -3.14 -10.25
N MET A 67 -1.87 -3.98 -11.24
CA MET A 67 -2.44 -3.55 -12.53
C MET A 67 -3.79 -2.83 -12.37
N THR A 68 -4.61 -3.26 -11.41
CA THR A 68 -5.94 -2.67 -11.18
C THR A 68 -5.93 -1.52 -10.18
N PHE A 69 -4.84 -1.35 -9.43
CA PHE A 69 -4.74 -0.39 -8.32
C PHE A 69 -5.06 1.04 -8.74
N SER A 70 -4.46 1.53 -9.82
CA SER A 70 -4.62 2.92 -10.29
C SER A 70 -6.04 3.24 -10.76
N ARG A 71 -6.86 2.23 -11.09
CA ARG A 71 -8.24 2.42 -11.57
C ARG A 71 -9.27 2.42 -10.44
N LYS A 72 -8.93 1.81 -9.30
CA LYS A 72 -9.80 1.81 -8.13
C LYS A 72 -9.86 3.20 -7.51
N LYS A 73 -10.99 3.50 -6.92
CA LYS A 73 -11.26 4.77 -6.24
C LYS A 73 -11.16 4.60 -4.73
N VAL A 74 -10.91 5.70 -4.03
CA VAL A 74 -10.87 5.75 -2.56
C VAL A 74 -12.15 5.18 -1.96
N ARG A 75 -13.32 5.52 -2.52
CA ARG A 75 -14.64 5.00 -2.08
C ARG A 75 -14.78 3.47 -2.12
N ASP A 76 -13.95 2.79 -2.95
CA ASP A 76 -14.01 1.32 -3.09
C ASP A 76 -13.24 0.60 -1.97
N VAL A 77 -12.41 1.33 -1.23
CA VAL A 77 -11.49 0.78 -0.22
C VAL A 77 -11.68 1.40 1.16
N MET A 78 -12.19 2.63 1.24
CA MET A 78 -12.37 3.35 2.49
C MET A 78 -13.24 2.57 3.49
N LEU A 79 -12.94 2.75 4.76
CA LEU A 79 -13.87 2.40 5.85
C LEU A 79 -15.02 3.39 5.79
N LYS A 80 -16.24 2.90 5.58
CA LYS A 80 -17.45 3.74 5.51
C LYS A 80 -17.73 4.41 6.84
N ARG A 81 -18.31 5.62 6.79
CA ARG A 81 -18.62 6.44 7.97
C ARG A 81 -19.32 5.66 9.10
N GLU A 82 -20.25 4.77 8.75
CA GLU A 82 -21.06 4.00 9.72
C GLU A 82 -20.23 3.00 10.52
N LYS A 83 -19.03 2.66 10.02
CA LYS A 83 -18.10 1.73 10.67
C LYS A 83 -16.98 2.41 11.44
N ILE A 84 -16.89 3.75 11.36
CA ILE A 84 -15.86 4.52 12.07
C ILE A 84 -16.26 4.65 13.53
N THR A 85 -15.35 4.33 14.42
CA THR A 85 -15.49 4.63 15.85
C THR A 85 -15.09 6.08 16.08
N PHE A 86 -16.09 6.94 16.27
CA PHE A 86 -15.88 8.33 16.65
C PHE A 86 -15.85 8.46 18.18
N VAL A 87 -15.05 9.43 18.64
CA VAL A 87 -15.06 9.91 20.03
C VAL A 87 -15.69 11.30 20.04
N HIS A 88 -16.50 11.62 21.03
CA HIS A 88 -17.06 12.94 21.17
C HIS A 88 -16.07 13.85 21.91
N ILE A 89 -15.95 15.12 21.49
CA ILE A 89 -15.00 16.07 22.09
C ILE A 89 -15.17 16.22 23.59
N ASN A 90 -16.41 16.04 24.07
CA ASN A 90 -16.80 16.16 25.49
C ASN A 90 -16.75 14.83 26.25
N ASP A 91 -16.45 13.70 25.58
CA ASP A 91 -16.37 12.41 26.25
C ASP A 91 -15.26 12.39 27.31
N PHE A 92 -15.57 11.80 28.47
CA PHE A 92 -14.58 11.58 29.51
C PHE A 92 -13.65 10.42 29.14
N MET A 93 -12.35 10.65 29.28
CA MET A 93 -11.31 9.69 28.93
C MET A 93 -10.91 8.78 30.09
N GLY A 94 -11.91 8.38 30.92
CA GLY A 94 -11.70 7.47 32.04
C GLY A 94 -11.36 6.03 31.59
N PRO A 95 -11.05 5.13 32.57
CA PRO A 95 -10.59 3.75 32.30
C PRO A 95 -11.49 2.98 31.34
N LEU A 96 -12.81 3.12 31.47
CA LEU A 96 -13.78 2.43 30.61
C LEU A 96 -13.68 2.88 29.14
N MET A 97 -13.49 4.16 28.89
CA MET A 97 -13.32 4.69 27.54
C MET A 97 -11.99 4.23 26.97
N LEU A 98 -10.90 4.31 27.75
CA LEU A 98 -9.58 3.83 27.33
C LEU A 98 -9.61 2.35 26.96
N ASP A 99 -10.22 1.52 27.82
CA ASP A 99 -10.37 0.10 27.54
C ASP A 99 -11.11 -0.17 26.24
N LYS A 100 -12.23 0.51 26.01
CA LYS A 100 -12.99 0.44 24.76
C LYS A 100 -12.14 0.82 23.54
N LEU A 101 -11.33 1.88 23.62
CA LEU A 101 -10.47 2.30 22.52
C LEU A 101 -9.38 1.28 22.26
N TYR A 102 -8.69 0.76 23.29
CA TYR A 102 -7.65 -0.25 23.15
C TYR A 102 -8.21 -1.58 22.62
N GLN A 103 -9.36 -2.03 23.08
CA GLN A 103 -10.00 -3.25 22.60
C GLN A 103 -10.46 -3.18 21.14
N SER A 104 -10.68 -1.97 20.62
CA SER A 104 -11.06 -1.79 19.20
C SER A 104 -9.94 -2.14 18.22
N GLY A 105 -8.69 -2.19 18.67
CA GLY A 105 -7.51 -2.45 17.85
C GLY A 105 -7.10 -1.29 16.94
N TYR A 106 -7.82 -0.17 16.96
CA TYR A 106 -7.47 0.99 16.14
C TYR A 106 -6.47 1.91 16.85
N ALA A 107 -5.53 2.47 16.08
CA ALA A 107 -4.53 3.40 16.61
C ALA A 107 -4.99 4.87 16.58
N HIS A 108 -6.03 5.20 15.79
CA HIS A 108 -6.45 6.57 15.53
C HIS A 108 -7.97 6.68 15.61
N PHE A 109 -8.44 7.66 16.39
CA PHE A 109 -9.86 7.89 16.60
C PHE A 109 -10.22 9.32 16.21
N PRO A 110 -10.99 9.51 15.13
CA PRO A 110 -11.53 10.84 14.79
C PRO A 110 -12.44 11.32 15.90
N VAL A 111 -12.26 12.59 16.30
CA VAL A 111 -13.07 13.24 17.33
C VAL A 111 -14.04 14.20 16.68
N ILE A 112 -15.32 14.07 17.03
CA ILE A 112 -16.39 14.93 16.53
C ILE A 112 -16.78 15.97 17.56
N ASP A 113 -17.11 17.17 17.06
CA ASP A 113 -17.71 18.24 17.85
C ASP A 113 -19.22 18.04 18.00
N GLU A 114 -19.87 18.98 18.71
CA GLU A 114 -21.32 18.97 18.94
C GLU A 114 -22.14 19.10 17.63
N LYS A 115 -21.54 19.64 16.57
CA LYS A 115 -22.18 19.81 15.26
C LYS A 115 -21.92 18.64 14.33
N GLY A 116 -21.17 17.61 14.78
CA GLY A 116 -20.79 16.45 13.99
C GLY A 116 -19.64 16.70 13.02
N GLY A 117 -18.96 17.84 13.14
CA GLY A 117 -17.71 18.14 12.43
C GLY A 117 -16.52 17.44 13.07
N ILE A 118 -15.43 17.23 12.33
CA ILE A 118 -14.21 16.68 12.89
C ILE A 118 -13.43 17.79 13.60
N ALA A 119 -13.30 17.67 14.92
CA ALA A 119 -12.52 18.58 15.76
C ALA A 119 -11.02 18.25 15.76
N GLY A 120 -10.68 16.99 15.52
CA GLY A 120 -9.31 16.49 15.52
C GLY A 120 -9.27 14.98 15.56
N VAL A 121 -8.11 14.43 15.95
CA VAL A 121 -7.87 12.99 16.08
C VAL A 121 -7.15 12.71 17.39
N ILE A 122 -7.51 11.62 18.03
CA ILE A 122 -6.80 11.07 19.18
C ILE A 122 -5.98 9.87 18.69
N HIS A 123 -4.70 9.84 19.04
CA HIS A 123 -3.81 8.70 18.83
C HIS A 123 -3.71 7.88 20.10
N THR A 124 -3.87 6.56 20.04
CA THR A 124 -3.73 5.69 21.22
C THR A 124 -2.35 5.82 21.86
N SER A 125 -1.29 6.04 21.06
CA SER A 125 0.07 6.26 21.56
C SER A 125 0.22 7.53 22.42
N SER A 126 -0.67 8.52 22.27
CA SER A 126 -0.68 9.73 23.10
C SER A 126 -1.42 9.53 24.42
N LEU A 127 -2.18 8.44 24.55
CA LEU A 127 -2.98 8.13 25.73
C LEU A 127 -2.13 7.32 26.74
N ASN A 128 -1.61 8.03 27.76
CA ASN A 128 -0.93 7.37 28.87
C ASN A 128 -1.95 7.13 30.00
N SER A 129 -2.42 5.90 30.14
CA SER A 129 -3.44 5.50 31.12
C SER A 129 -3.06 5.84 32.59
N LEU A 130 -1.75 5.94 32.87
CA LEU A 130 -1.27 6.30 34.23
C LEU A 130 -1.37 7.79 34.52
N LYS A 131 -1.51 8.63 33.48
CA LYS A 131 -1.54 10.10 33.63
C LYS A 131 -2.92 10.70 33.38
N ILE A 132 -3.83 9.93 32.77
CA ILE A 132 -5.17 10.40 32.41
C ILE A 132 -6.05 10.28 33.66
N LYS A 133 -6.73 11.38 33.99
CA LYS A 133 -7.71 11.45 35.07
C LYS A 133 -9.10 11.13 34.53
N ASP A 134 -9.96 10.58 35.36
CA ASP A 134 -11.35 10.28 34.98
C ASP A 134 -12.16 11.52 34.57
N THR A 135 -11.69 12.69 34.98
CA THR A 135 -12.29 13.98 34.64
C THR A 135 -11.77 14.58 33.32
N ASP A 136 -10.72 14.03 32.76
CA ASP A 136 -10.15 14.56 31.53
C ASP A 136 -11.07 14.25 30.34
N ARG A 137 -11.20 15.24 29.45
CA ARG A 137 -12.04 15.11 28.26
C ARG A 137 -11.21 14.80 27.03
N ALA A 138 -11.83 14.23 26.03
CA ALA A 138 -11.23 13.96 24.71
C ALA A 138 -10.58 15.21 24.12
N ALA A 139 -11.16 16.39 24.36
CA ALA A 139 -10.61 17.68 23.95
C ALA A 139 -9.14 17.92 24.39
N SER A 140 -8.71 17.35 25.52
CA SER A 140 -7.35 17.53 26.03
C SER A 140 -6.27 16.72 25.29
N PHE A 141 -6.68 15.76 24.44
CA PHE A 141 -5.79 14.82 23.74
C PHE A 141 -5.82 14.96 22.22
N LEU A 142 -6.46 16.03 21.73
CA LEU A 142 -6.64 16.26 20.30
C LEU A 142 -5.33 16.61 19.60
N ASN A 143 -5.08 15.93 18.51
CA ASN A 143 -4.25 16.44 17.43
C ASN A 143 -5.18 17.09 16.38
N HIS A 144 -4.95 18.37 16.09
CA HIS A 144 -5.77 19.12 15.14
C HIS A 144 -5.36 18.92 13.68
N GLU A 145 -4.25 18.25 13.42
CA GLU A 145 -3.81 17.93 12.05
C GLU A 145 -4.67 16.81 11.48
N VAL A 146 -5.71 17.18 10.74
CA VAL A 146 -6.58 16.24 10.03
C VAL A 146 -6.52 16.52 8.55
N TYR A 147 -6.17 15.51 7.79
CA TYR A 147 -6.11 15.59 6.34
C TYR A 147 -7.37 15.00 5.71
N TYR A 148 -7.79 15.61 4.61
CA TYR A 148 -9.00 15.21 3.88
C TYR A 148 -8.66 14.86 2.45
N MET A 149 -9.35 13.87 1.90
CA MET A 149 -9.31 13.56 0.47
C MET A 149 -10.69 13.25 -0.08
N ARG A 150 -10.84 13.38 -1.38
CA ARG A 150 -12.12 13.09 -2.04
C ARG A 150 -12.27 11.59 -2.27
N ASP A 151 -13.52 11.13 -2.19
CA ASP A 151 -13.89 9.73 -2.39
C ASP A 151 -13.68 9.26 -3.85
N ASP A 152 -13.65 10.18 -4.83
CA ASP A 152 -13.45 9.90 -6.25
C ASP A 152 -11.97 9.89 -6.68
N TYR A 153 -11.03 10.17 -5.78
CA TYR A 153 -9.61 10.05 -6.09
C TYR A 153 -9.25 8.59 -6.39
N SER A 154 -8.30 8.39 -7.33
CA SER A 154 -7.73 7.06 -7.55
C SER A 154 -6.86 6.64 -6.37
N LEU A 155 -6.68 5.33 -6.17
CA LEU A 155 -5.78 4.84 -5.12
C LEU A 155 -4.33 5.29 -5.35
N ALA A 156 -3.91 5.49 -6.61
CA ALA A 156 -2.59 6.05 -6.93
C ALA A 156 -2.45 7.51 -6.44
N GLN A 157 -3.49 8.33 -6.61
CA GLN A 157 -3.52 9.70 -6.08
C GLN A 157 -3.53 9.70 -4.56
N ALA A 158 -4.28 8.80 -3.94
CA ALA A 158 -4.29 8.63 -2.49
C ALA A 158 -2.90 8.23 -1.97
N MET A 159 -2.24 7.26 -2.59
CA MET A 159 -0.88 6.83 -2.25
C MET A 159 0.10 8.01 -2.29
N ALA A 160 0.06 8.80 -3.37
CA ALA A 160 0.91 9.99 -3.48
C ALA A 160 0.61 11.06 -2.40
N ALA A 161 -0.65 11.18 -1.96
CA ALA A 161 -1.03 12.06 -0.86
C ALA A 161 -0.47 11.57 0.47
N PHE A 162 -0.59 10.28 0.78
CA PHE A 162 -0.03 9.68 1.99
C PHE A 162 1.49 9.89 2.10
N ILE A 163 2.23 9.62 1.01
CA ILE A 163 3.68 9.81 0.96
C ILE A 163 4.07 11.27 1.18
N ARG A 164 3.34 12.22 0.58
CA ARG A 164 3.65 13.66 0.70
C ARG A 164 3.35 14.23 2.08
N THR A 165 2.26 13.79 2.72
CA THR A 165 1.85 14.33 4.03
C THR A 165 2.45 13.55 5.19
N ASN A 166 3.04 12.38 4.94
CA ASN A 166 3.49 11.45 5.97
C ASN A 166 2.38 11.18 7.02
N SER A 167 1.13 11.15 6.57
CA SER A 167 -0.03 10.89 7.42
C SER A 167 -0.35 9.39 7.40
N TYR A 168 -0.96 8.89 8.46
CA TYR A 168 -1.39 7.48 8.56
C TYR A 168 -2.81 7.24 8.08
N PHE A 169 -3.65 8.28 8.05
CA PHE A 169 -5.03 8.19 7.56
C PHE A 169 -5.50 9.52 7.00
N PHE A 170 -6.58 9.48 6.20
CA PHE A 170 -7.31 10.64 5.70
C PHE A 170 -8.80 10.47 5.97
N MET A 171 -9.46 11.53 6.38
CA MET A 171 -10.90 11.60 6.31
C MET A 171 -11.35 11.71 4.86
N VAL A 172 -12.33 10.91 4.47
CA VAL A 172 -12.83 10.90 3.09
C VAL A 172 -14.11 11.70 3.01
N VAL A 173 -14.14 12.63 2.05
CA VAL A 173 -15.28 13.49 1.79
C VAL A 173 -15.84 13.29 0.39
N ASN A 174 -17.14 13.41 0.24
CA ASN A 174 -17.79 13.43 -1.07
C ASN A 174 -17.69 14.84 -1.71
N TYR A 175 -18.25 14.99 -2.91
CA TYR A 175 -18.26 16.26 -3.65
C TYR A 175 -18.94 17.39 -2.88
N GLY A 176 -19.92 17.08 -2.03
CA GLY A 176 -20.61 18.05 -1.18
C GLY A 176 -19.87 18.39 0.14
N GLY A 177 -18.65 17.90 0.33
CA GLY A 177 -17.86 18.15 1.54
C GLY A 177 -18.32 17.34 2.76
N GLN A 178 -19.26 16.41 2.61
CA GLN A 178 -19.71 15.55 3.71
C GLN A 178 -18.72 14.42 3.92
N ILE A 179 -18.45 14.07 5.17
CA ILE A 179 -17.60 12.95 5.54
C ILE A 179 -18.34 11.65 5.24
N VAL A 180 -17.79 10.84 4.34
CA VAL A 180 -18.34 9.56 3.90
C VAL A 180 -17.52 8.35 4.37
N GLY A 181 -16.31 8.58 4.88
CA GLY A 181 -15.45 7.50 5.33
C GLY A 181 -14.11 7.97 5.86
N LEU A 182 -13.24 7.00 6.02
CA LEU A 182 -11.83 7.14 6.40
C LEU A 182 -11.02 6.12 5.60
N ILE A 183 -9.82 6.50 5.17
CA ILE A 183 -8.88 5.58 4.53
C ILE A 183 -7.55 5.63 5.26
N THR A 184 -6.94 4.46 5.50
CA THR A 184 -5.63 4.36 6.13
C THR A 184 -4.57 3.97 5.10
N PHE A 185 -3.32 4.22 5.42
CA PHE A 185 -2.19 3.82 4.59
C PHE A 185 -2.12 2.29 4.47
N GLU A 186 -2.37 1.56 5.57
CA GLU A 186 -2.39 0.09 5.60
C GLU A 186 -3.43 -0.47 4.63
N ALA A 187 -4.66 0.07 4.63
CA ALA A 187 -5.71 -0.37 3.72
C ALA A 187 -5.32 -0.17 2.23
N LEU A 188 -4.54 0.87 1.92
CA LEU A 188 -3.99 1.10 0.59
C LEU A 188 -2.92 0.06 0.23
N VAL A 189 -1.98 -0.20 1.15
CA VAL A 189 -0.90 -1.18 0.94
C VAL A 189 -1.48 -2.58 0.80
N GLU A 190 -2.44 -2.95 1.63
CA GLU A 190 -3.16 -4.22 1.53
C GLU A 190 -3.86 -4.36 0.17
N LYS A 191 -4.44 -3.27 -0.35
CA LYS A 191 -5.09 -3.30 -1.67
C LYS A 191 -4.13 -3.41 -2.83
N LEU A 192 -2.89 -2.97 -2.65
CA LEU A 192 -1.82 -3.06 -3.65
C LEU A 192 -1.13 -4.44 -3.63
N LEU A 193 -0.83 -4.97 -2.44
CA LEU A 193 0.01 -6.15 -2.25
C LEU A 193 -0.78 -7.42 -1.91
N GLY A 194 -2.08 -7.31 -1.56
CA GLY A 194 -2.88 -8.37 -0.96
C GLY A 194 -2.77 -8.36 0.56
N GLU A 195 -3.44 -9.33 1.20
CA GLU A 195 -3.35 -9.50 2.64
C GLU A 195 -1.89 -9.57 3.06
N LEU A 196 -1.52 -8.65 3.94
CA LEU A 196 -0.22 -8.70 4.58
C LEU A 196 -0.22 -9.90 5.52
N PRO A 197 0.87 -10.69 5.60
CA PRO A 197 0.96 -11.73 6.62
C PRO A 197 0.64 -11.08 7.97
N GLU A 198 -0.31 -11.64 8.69
CA GLU A 198 -0.49 -11.32 10.10
C GLU A 198 0.82 -11.63 10.80
N ASP A 199 1.33 -10.65 11.47
CA ASP A 199 2.69 -10.53 11.95
C ASP A 199 3.29 -11.79 12.58
N ASP A 200 4.29 -12.34 11.92
CA ASP A 200 5.41 -13.00 12.60
C ASP A 200 6.36 -11.97 13.29
N PHE A 201 6.04 -10.65 13.21
CA PHE A 201 6.75 -9.61 13.97
C PHE A 201 6.28 -9.62 15.41
N THR A 202 6.87 -10.52 16.20
CA THR A 202 6.73 -10.48 17.64
C THR A 202 7.52 -9.30 18.22
N ALA A 203 7.23 -8.89 19.44
CA ALA A 203 7.95 -7.81 20.13
C ALA A 203 9.48 -8.05 20.18
N ASP A 204 9.92 -9.29 20.00
CA ASP A 204 11.32 -9.71 19.97
C ASP A 204 12.01 -9.40 18.63
N ASP A 205 11.26 -9.21 17.53
CA ASP A 205 11.75 -8.84 16.20
C ASP A 205 11.96 -7.34 16.03
N ASN A 206 11.99 -6.60 17.14
CA ASN A 206 12.23 -5.17 17.12
C ASN A 206 13.62 -4.88 16.54
N LEU A 207 13.66 -4.44 15.28
CA LEU A 207 14.89 -4.08 14.54
C LEU A 207 15.78 -3.09 15.30
N MET A 208 15.25 -2.32 16.25
CA MET A 208 16.02 -1.49 17.18
C MET A 208 16.90 -2.31 18.14
N ALA A 209 16.54 -3.56 18.44
CA ALA A 209 17.37 -4.45 19.25
C ALA A 209 18.53 -5.04 18.43
N VAL A 210 18.36 -5.20 17.13
CA VAL A 210 19.40 -5.70 16.22
C VAL A 210 20.44 -4.62 15.88
N ALA A 211 20.03 -3.35 15.80
CA ALA A 211 20.92 -2.23 15.50
C ALA A 211 21.88 -1.82 16.65
N LYS A 212 21.75 -2.43 17.82
CA LYS A 212 22.60 -2.17 19.01
C LYS A 212 23.68 -3.21 19.27
N ARG A 213 23.93 -4.14 18.34
CA ARG A 213 25.03 -5.11 18.44
C ARG A 213 26.21 -4.72 17.57
#